data_c180ca9cf68070b5582c52db5655e65d
#
_entry.id   c180ca9cf68070b5582c52db5655e65d
#
_cell.length_a   1.000
_cell.length_b   1.000
_cell.length_c   1.000
_cell.angle_alpha   90.00
_cell.angle_beta   90.00
_cell.angle_gamma   90.00
#
_symmetry.space_group_name_H-M   'P 1'
#
loop_
_entity.id
_entity.type
_entity.pdbx_description
1 polymer ?
#
loop_
_entity_poly.entity_id
_entity_poly.type
_entity_poly.pdbx_seq_one_letter_code
_entity_poly.pdbx_strand_id
1 'polypeptide(L)'
;MIGWHRLFGLTLTDFFTDSAYRVELEKDLSLKQQFLDVIIIEETTGGPIPHMPDGLENLARHNLLTYKSLHEPLDDWALDELVGHYVNYRKQVSAKTKKLLAGEEFRLYAVCTREPEKLAKEVPLLALQPGVYEIRWGSKPIRVIVLSQLPDVDRNA
;
A
#
# COMPACT_ATOMS: atom_id res chain seq x y z
N MET A 1 -19.02 7.12 14.29
CA MET A 1 -18.44 6.03 13.49
C MET A 1 -16.94 6.26 13.31
N ILE A 2 -16.14 5.28 13.62
CA ILE A 2 -14.68 5.38 13.44
C ILE A 2 -14.35 5.18 11.97
N GLY A 3 -13.68 6.17 11.37
CA GLY A 3 -13.17 6.04 10.02
C GLY A 3 -11.89 5.20 9.99
N TRP A 4 -12.03 3.91 9.80
CA TRP A 4 -10.89 2.97 9.83
C TRP A 4 -9.78 3.33 8.87
N HIS A 5 -10.13 3.80 7.66
CA HIS A 5 -9.13 4.23 6.68
C HIS A 5 -8.31 5.41 7.19
N ARG A 6 -9.01 6.36 7.82
CA ARG A 6 -8.34 7.53 8.40
C ARG A 6 -7.44 7.12 9.56
N LEU A 7 -7.93 6.23 10.43
CA LEU A 7 -7.15 5.74 11.57
C LEU A 7 -5.88 5.03 11.10
N PHE A 8 -6.00 4.16 10.10
CA PHE A 8 -4.86 3.48 9.51
C PHE A 8 -3.84 4.49 8.96
N GLY A 9 -4.31 5.47 8.18
CA GLY A 9 -3.44 6.50 7.62
C GLY A 9 -2.74 7.33 8.68
N LEU A 10 -3.44 7.69 9.76
CA LEU A 10 -2.85 8.44 10.86
C LEU A 10 -1.79 7.61 11.58
N THR A 11 -2.02 6.32 11.77
CA THR A 11 -1.04 5.42 12.37
C THR A 11 0.24 5.39 11.55
N LEU A 12 0.13 5.28 10.22
CA LEU A 12 1.29 5.32 9.33
C LEU A 12 1.98 6.67 9.35
N THR A 13 1.22 7.77 9.38
CA THR A 13 1.77 9.12 9.47
C THR A 13 2.64 9.26 10.72
N ASP A 14 2.13 8.80 11.87
CA ASP A 14 2.88 8.83 13.12
C ASP A 14 4.14 7.98 13.04
N PHE A 15 4.04 6.77 12.48
CA PHE A 15 5.18 5.87 12.35
C PHE A 15 6.31 6.47 11.51
N PHE A 16 5.96 7.15 10.41
CA PHE A 16 6.95 7.69 9.49
C PHE A 16 7.40 9.13 9.83
N THR A 17 6.91 9.70 10.94
CA THR A 17 7.34 11.02 11.37
C THR A 17 8.86 11.07 11.58
N ASP A 18 9.50 12.14 11.11
CA ASP A 18 10.94 12.38 11.17
C ASP A 18 11.81 11.35 10.42
N SER A 19 11.19 10.54 9.55
CA SER A 19 11.92 9.62 8.67
C SER A 19 12.16 10.25 7.29
N ALA A 20 12.80 9.47 6.40
CA ALA A 20 13.03 9.86 5.01
C ALA A 20 11.78 9.69 4.12
N TYR A 21 10.63 9.30 4.71
CA TYR A 21 9.39 9.04 3.98
C TYR A 21 8.30 10.02 4.37
N ARG A 22 7.49 10.40 3.39
CA ARG A 22 6.31 11.23 3.58
C ARG A 22 5.05 10.41 3.32
N VAL A 23 4.04 10.54 4.18
CA VAL A 23 2.75 9.86 4.06
C VAL A 23 1.69 10.88 3.63
N GLU A 24 1.01 10.61 2.52
CA GLU A 24 -0.13 11.41 2.06
C GLU A 24 -1.40 10.57 2.15
N LEU A 25 -2.44 11.13 2.76
CA LEU A 25 -3.72 10.45 2.95
C LEU A 25 -4.74 10.91 1.90
N GLU A 26 -5.59 9.97 1.49
CA GLU A 26 -6.71 10.24 0.60
C GLU A 26 -6.30 11.05 -0.64
N LYS A 27 -5.21 10.63 -1.28
CA LYS A 27 -4.68 11.33 -2.45
C LYS A 27 -5.65 11.23 -3.62
N ASP A 28 -6.13 12.38 -4.08
CA ASP A 28 -6.97 12.43 -5.28
C ASP A 28 -6.12 12.17 -6.52
N LEU A 29 -6.41 11.10 -7.23
CA LEU A 29 -5.64 10.67 -8.38
C LEU A 29 -6.41 10.79 -9.70
N SER A 30 -7.62 11.31 -9.70
CA SER A 30 -8.42 11.36 -10.92
C SER A 30 -9.34 12.57 -10.98
N LEU A 31 -9.77 12.89 -12.20
CA LEU A 31 -10.76 13.95 -12.44
C LEU A 31 -12.14 13.59 -11.88
N LYS A 32 -12.38 12.32 -11.57
CA LYS A 32 -13.64 11.85 -10.98
C LYS A 32 -13.59 11.72 -9.46
N GLN A 33 -12.60 12.37 -8.82
CA GLN A 33 -12.42 12.33 -7.36
C GLN A 33 -12.33 10.91 -6.79
N GLN A 34 -11.52 10.08 -7.43
CA GLN A 34 -11.17 8.77 -6.88
C GLN A 34 -9.98 8.93 -5.96
N PHE A 35 -10.07 8.35 -4.77
CA PHE A 35 -9.04 8.49 -3.74
C PHE A 35 -8.35 7.17 -3.49
N LEU A 36 -7.03 7.22 -3.46
CA LEU A 36 -6.21 6.14 -2.93
C LEU A 36 -6.09 6.34 -1.41
N ASP A 37 -6.17 5.25 -0.65
CA ASP A 37 -6.16 5.35 0.81
C ASP A 37 -4.86 5.98 1.35
N VAL A 38 -3.70 5.49 0.92
CA VAL A 38 -2.41 5.94 1.44
C VAL A 38 -1.35 5.92 0.35
N ILE A 39 -0.50 6.93 0.35
CA ILE A 39 0.76 6.94 -0.42
C ILE A 39 1.92 7.18 0.54
N ILE A 40 2.98 6.39 0.41
CA ILE A 40 4.23 6.60 1.13
C ILE A 40 5.30 6.97 0.11
N ILE A 41 5.87 8.16 0.26
CA ILE A 41 6.85 8.71 -0.68
C ILE A 41 8.20 8.85 0.02
N GLU A 42 9.26 8.33 -0.61
CA GLU A 42 10.61 8.51 -0.12
C GLU A 42 11.07 9.95 -0.36
N GLU A 43 11.59 10.58 0.68
CA GLU A 43 12.19 11.91 0.61
C GLU A 43 13.71 11.81 0.79
N THR A 44 14.43 12.81 0.30
CA THR A 44 15.89 12.85 0.41
C THR A 44 16.38 13.28 1.79
N THR A 45 15.49 13.84 2.62
CA THR A 45 15.79 14.30 3.98
C THR A 45 15.11 13.41 5.01
N GLY A 46 15.73 13.23 6.15
CA GLY A 46 15.24 12.39 7.23
C GLY A 46 16.11 11.18 7.47
N GLY A 47 15.88 10.49 8.57
CA GLY A 47 16.68 9.33 8.96
C GLY A 47 16.09 8.01 8.50
N PRO A 48 16.88 6.93 8.54
CA PRO A 48 16.39 5.59 8.28
C PRO A 48 15.48 5.11 9.41
N ILE A 49 14.56 4.21 9.07
CA ILE A 49 13.74 3.53 10.07
C ILE A 49 14.40 2.19 10.38
N PRO A 50 14.82 1.95 11.62
CA PRO A 50 15.58 0.74 11.95
C PRO A 50 14.76 -0.55 11.87
N HIS A 51 13.45 -0.46 12.15
CA HIS A 51 12.56 -1.64 12.15
C HIS A 51 11.25 -1.29 11.46
N MET A 52 11.08 -1.78 10.23
CA MET A 52 9.85 -1.59 9.46
C MET A 52 8.80 -2.61 9.87
N PRO A 53 7.50 -2.25 9.83
CA PRO A 53 6.44 -3.25 9.96
C PRO A 53 6.58 -4.33 8.90
N ASP A 54 6.19 -5.55 9.26
CA ASP A 54 6.25 -6.67 8.32
C ASP A 54 5.46 -6.36 7.05
N GLY A 55 6.06 -6.63 5.93
CA GLY A 55 5.50 -6.33 4.62
C GLY A 55 5.94 -5.00 4.04
N LEU A 56 6.39 -4.05 4.84
CA LEU A 56 6.80 -2.72 4.38
C LEU A 56 8.34 -2.57 4.31
N GLU A 57 9.08 -3.63 4.47
CA GLU A 57 10.55 -3.60 4.43
C GLU A 57 11.12 -3.38 3.02
N ASN A 58 10.30 -3.49 1.97
CA ASN A 58 10.74 -3.37 0.58
C ASN A 58 10.26 -2.09 -0.10
N LEU A 59 10.07 -1.00 0.64
CA LEU A 59 9.56 0.25 0.06
C LEU A 59 10.41 0.73 -1.11
N ALA A 60 9.73 1.22 -2.15
CA ALA A 60 10.36 1.91 -3.27
C ALA A 60 10.21 3.42 -3.06
N ARG A 61 10.44 4.19 -4.11
CA ARG A 61 10.29 5.65 -4.05
C ARG A 61 8.83 6.06 -3.85
N HIS A 62 7.90 5.37 -4.52
CA HIS A 62 6.46 5.61 -4.41
C HIS A 62 5.77 4.31 -4.05
N ASN A 63 4.99 4.34 -2.99
CA ASN A 63 4.32 3.15 -2.48
C ASN A 63 2.84 3.45 -2.29
N LEU A 64 2.01 2.74 -3.04
CA LEU A 64 0.56 2.93 -3.06
C LEU A 64 -0.09 1.81 -2.28
N LEU A 65 -0.90 2.19 -1.28
CA LEU A 65 -1.54 1.24 -0.39
C LEU A 65 -3.06 1.40 -0.44
N THR A 66 -3.78 0.29 -0.57
CA THR A 66 -5.21 0.25 -0.27
C THR A 66 -5.43 -0.50 1.04
N TYR A 67 -6.42 -0.08 1.81
CA TYR A 67 -6.77 -0.70 3.07
C TYR A 67 -8.22 -1.17 3.05
N LYS A 68 -8.44 -2.42 3.39
CA LYS A 68 -9.78 -3.00 3.53
C LYS A 68 -10.00 -3.43 4.97
N SER A 69 -10.96 -2.78 5.62
CA SER A 69 -11.32 -3.07 7.01
C SER A 69 -12.06 -4.41 7.11
N LEU A 70 -12.44 -4.77 8.34
CA LEU A 70 -13.10 -6.02 8.65
C LEU A 70 -14.36 -6.29 7.81
N HIS A 71 -15.07 -5.22 7.43
CA HIS A 71 -16.34 -5.30 6.70
C HIS A 71 -16.21 -5.04 5.20
N GLU A 72 -15.00 -4.77 4.72
CA GLU A 72 -14.73 -4.53 3.31
C GLU A 72 -13.93 -5.69 2.74
N PRO A 73 -14.39 -6.34 1.67
CA PRO A 73 -13.63 -7.44 1.09
C PRO A 73 -12.43 -6.93 0.30
N LEU A 74 -11.30 -7.62 0.43
CA LEU A 74 -10.22 -7.49 -0.52
C LEU A 74 -10.50 -8.50 -1.63
N ASP A 75 -10.98 -8.03 -2.76
CA ASP A 75 -11.39 -8.83 -3.90
C ASP A 75 -10.66 -8.39 -5.19
N ASP A 76 -11.00 -9.04 -6.29
CA ASP A 76 -10.42 -8.73 -7.59
C ASP A 76 -10.66 -7.27 -8.00
N TRP A 77 -11.87 -6.74 -7.74
CA TRP A 77 -12.18 -5.35 -8.06
C TRP A 77 -11.31 -4.37 -7.28
N ALA A 78 -11.06 -4.64 -5.99
CA ALA A 78 -10.19 -3.81 -5.16
C ALA A 78 -8.76 -3.77 -5.72
N LEU A 79 -8.28 -4.90 -6.22
CA LEU A 79 -6.95 -4.97 -6.85
C LEU A 79 -6.92 -4.23 -8.18
N ASP A 80 -7.98 -4.33 -8.99
CA ASP A 80 -8.11 -3.57 -10.23
C ASP A 80 -8.10 -2.06 -9.95
N GLU A 81 -8.84 -1.63 -8.92
CA GLU A 81 -8.86 -0.23 -8.52
C GLU A 81 -7.46 0.25 -8.08
N LEU A 82 -6.73 -0.55 -7.33
CA LEU A 82 -5.38 -0.22 -6.91
C LEU A 82 -4.46 -0.05 -8.13
N VAL A 83 -4.54 -0.94 -9.10
CA VAL A 83 -3.78 -0.83 -10.35
C VAL A 83 -4.19 0.43 -11.13
N GLY A 84 -5.50 0.74 -11.16
CA GLY A 84 -6.00 1.97 -11.77
C GLY A 84 -5.42 3.22 -11.12
N HIS A 85 -5.40 3.26 -9.79
CA HIS A 85 -4.77 4.35 -9.04
C HIS A 85 -3.27 4.46 -9.35
N TYR A 86 -2.58 3.33 -9.43
CA TYR A 86 -1.18 3.30 -9.81
C TYR A 86 -0.94 3.94 -11.19
N VAL A 87 -1.73 3.55 -12.18
CA VAL A 87 -1.59 4.10 -13.54
C VAL A 87 -1.76 5.62 -13.53
N ASN A 88 -2.80 6.11 -12.89
CA ASN A 88 -3.10 7.53 -12.80
C ASN A 88 -2.02 8.30 -12.02
N TYR A 89 -1.60 7.76 -10.89
CA TYR A 89 -0.58 8.38 -10.06
C TYR A 89 0.76 8.46 -10.80
N ARG A 90 1.15 7.37 -11.46
CA ARG A 90 2.40 7.32 -12.24
C ARG A 90 2.42 8.40 -13.32
N LYS A 91 1.29 8.61 -14.00
CA LYS A 91 1.15 9.69 -14.97
C LYS A 91 1.30 11.07 -14.33
N GLN A 92 0.68 11.28 -13.17
CA GLN A 92 0.74 12.56 -12.46
C GLN A 92 2.18 12.93 -12.07
N VAL A 93 2.89 12.01 -11.42
CA VAL A 93 4.25 12.29 -10.95
C VAL A 93 5.26 12.32 -12.09
N SER A 94 4.96 11.67 -13.22
CA SER A 94 5.82 11.68 -14.41
C SER A 94 5.65 12.94 -15.25
N ALA A 95 4.59 13.69 -15.08
CA ALA A 95 4.28 14.87 -15.91
C ALA A 95 5.39 15.93 -15.87
N LYS A 96 6.07 16.06 -14.75
CA LYS A 96 7.16 17.04 -14.56
C LYS A 96 8.45 16.65 -15.30
N THR A 97 8.64 15.39 -15.60
CA THR A 97 9.87 14.87 -16.19
C THR A 97 9.78 14.66 -17.69
N LYS A 98 8.61 14.84 -18.28
CA LYS A 98 8.30 14.58 -19.69
C LYS A 98 8.54 13.15 -20.13
N LYS A 99 8.85 12.25 -19.20
CA LYS A 99 8.99 10.80 -19.40
C LYS A 99 8.25 10.06 -18.33
N LEU A 100 7.68 8.92 -18.70
CA LEU A 100 7.07 8.04 -17.73
C LEU A 100 8.17 7.46 -16.81
N LEU A 101 8.04 7.66 -15.51
CA LEU A 101 8.98 7.11 -14.54
C LEU A 101 8.99 5.58 -14.62
N ALA A 102 10.14 4.97 -14.33
CA ALA A 102 10.30 3.52 -14.39
C ALA A 102 9.36 2.81 -13.40
N GLY A 103 8.83 1.65 -13.81
CA GLY A 103 7.93 0.86 -12.97
C GLY A 103 8.54 0.44 -11.65
N GLU A 104 9.86 0.25 -11.60
CA GLU A 104 10.60 -0.14 -10.39
C GLU A 104 10.55 0.92 -9.29
N GLU A 105 10.22 2.16 -9.62
CA GLU A 105 10.06 3.22 -8.62
C GLU A 105 8.74 3.15 -7.86
N PHE A 106 7.86 2.21 -8.22
CA PHE A 106 6.52 2.08 -7.66
C PHE A 106 6.31 0.69 -7.09
N ARG A 107 5.65 0.62 -5.92
CA ARG A 107 5.20 -0.63 -5.32
C ARG A 107 3.75 -0.51 -4.89
N LEU A 108 3.04 -1.63 -4.98
CA LEU A 108 1.62 -1.70 -4.65
C LEU A 108 1.41 -2.63 -3.46
N TYR A 109 0.56 -2.19 -2.53
CA TYR A 109 0.24 -2.94 -1.32
C TYR A 109 -1.27 -2.96 -1.11
N ALA A 110 -1.78 -4.12 -0.77
CA ALA A 110 -3.16 -4.27 -0.31
C ALA A 110 -3.12 -4.76 1.12
N VAL A 111 -3.61 -3.93 2.04
CA VAL A 111 -3.66 -4.25 3.47
C VAL A 111 -5.09 -4.60 3.83
N CYS A 112 -5.30 -5.73 4.50
CA CYS A 112 -6.61 -6.15 4.95
C CYS A 112 -6.54 -6.67 6.38
N THR A 113 -7.67 -6.60 7.09
CA THR A 113 -7.73 -7.04 8.48
C THR A 113 -7.73 -8.56 8.58
N ARG A 114 -8.50 -9.22 7.71
CA ARG A 114 -8.64 -10.69 7.70
C ARG A 114 -8.17 -11.28 6.38
N GLU A 115 -7.83 -12.57 6.41
CA GLU A 115 -7.46 -13.29 5.21
C GLU A 115 -8.54 -13.16 4.12
N PRO A 116 -8.14 -12.79 2.89
CA PRO A 116 -9.09 -12.67 1.78
C PRO A 116 -9.37 -14.06 1.19
N GLU A 117 -10.20 -14.85 1.87
CA GLU A 117 -10.46 -16.26 1.53
C GLU A 117 -10.96 -16.46 0.11
N LYS A 118 -11.88 -15.61 -0.34
CA LYS A 118 -12.45 -15.71 -1.68
C LYS A 118 -11.38 -15.43 -2.74
N LEU A 119 -10.59 -14.40 -2.54
CA LEU A 119 -9.50 -14.05 -3.44
C LEU A 119 -8.44 -15.15 -3.48
N ALA A 120 -8.13 -15.75 -2.34
CA ALA A 120 -7.16 -16.84 -2.23
C ALA A 120 -7.58 -18.09 -3.00
N LYS A 121 -8.88 -18.28 -3.23
CA LYS A 121 -9.40 -19.39 -4.05
C LYS A 121 -9.28 -19.09 -5.54
N GLU A 122 -9.28 -17.84 -5.93
CA GLU A 122 -9.25 -17.42 -7.34
C GLU A 122 -7.83 -17.26 -7.86
N VAL A 123 -6.92 -16.75 -7.02
CA VAL A 123 -5.52 -16.51 -7.38
C VAL A 123 -4.57 -16.99 -6.28
N PRO A 124 -3.42 -17.53 -6.67
CA PRO A 124 -2.43 -17.99 -5.69
C PRO A 124 -1.86 -16.82 -4.89
N LEU A 125 -1.81 -16.98 -3.57
CA LEU A 125 -1.09 -16.08 -2.67
C LEU A 125 0.25 -16.72 -2.32
N LEU A 126 1.34 -16.12 -2.77
CA LEU A 126 2.68 -16.60 -2.43
C LEU A 126 3.06 -16.08 -1.04
N ALA A 127 3.19 -16.96 -0.07
CA ALA A 127 3.59 -16.60 1.28
C ALA A 127 5.05 -16.18 1.32
N LEU A 128 5.32 -14.96 1.81
CA LEU A 128 6.68 -14.43 1.98
C LEU A 128 7.14 -14.55 3.43
N GLN A 129 6.24 -14.24 4.37
CA GLN A 129 6.44 -14.36 5.81
C GLN A 129 5.06 -14.34 6.47
N PRO A 130 4.95 -14.61 7.79
CA PRO A 130 3.63 -14.64 8.43
C PRO A 130 2.84 -13.34 8.20
N GLY A 131 1.65 -13.47 7.61
CA GLY A 131 0.77 -12.35 7.31
C GLY A 131 1.13 -11.54 6.07
N VAL A 132 2.20 -11.89 5.37
CA VAL A 132 2.66 -11.17 4.17
C VAL A 132 2.72 -12.10 2.97
N TYR A 133 1.99 -11.73 1.93
CA TYR A 133 1.87 -12.51 0.70
C TYR A 133 2.17 -11.64 -0.51
N GLU A 134 2.50 -12.29 -1.62
CA GLU A 134 2.60 -11.62 -2.91
C GLU A 134 1.62 -12.26 -3.88
N ILE A 135 0.97 -11.41 -4.67
CA ILE A 135 0.02 -11.84 -5.69
C ILE A 135 0.41 -11.20 -7.02
N ARG A 136 0.31 -11.98 -8.08
CA ARG A 136 0.49 -11.45 -9.43
C ARG A 136 -0.84 -10.90 -9.93
N TRP A 137 -0.88 -9.61 -10.24
CA TRP A 137 -2.08 -8.94 -10.71
C TRP A 137 -1.73 -7.97 -11.84
N GLY A 138 -2.08 -8.34 -13.06
CA GLY A 138 -1.67 -7.58 -14.23
C GLY A 138 -0.16 -7.67 -14.44
N SER A 139 0.45 -6.53 -14.69
CA SER A 139 1.90 -6.42 -14.96
C SER A 139 2.73 -6.16 -13.71
N LYS A 140 2.10 -5.98 -12.54
CA LYS A 140 2.81 -5.68 -11.30
C LYS A 140 2.45 -6.65 -10.19
N PRO A 141 3.44 -7.09 -9.41
CA PRO A 141 3.14 -7.82 -8.19
C PRO A 141 2.53 -6.87 -7.16
N ILE A 142 1.56 -7.38 -6.41
CA ILE A 142 0.94 -6.65 -5.30
C ILE A 142 1.28 -7.43 -4.02
N ARG A 143 1.79 -6.73 -3.02
CA ARG A 143 2.02 -7.33 -1.72
C ARG A 143 0.75 -7.22 -0.89
N VAL A 144 0.28 -8.35 -0.39
CA VAL A 144 -0.92 -8.43 0.45
C VAL A 144 -0.48 -8.62 1.90
N ILE A 145 -0.90 -7.69 2.77
CA ILE A 145 -0.58 -7.74 4.20
C ILE A 145 -1.87 -8.01 4.96
N VAL A 146 -1.93 -9.14 5.67
CA VAL A 146 -3.09 -9.54 6.46
C VAL A 146 -2.79 -9.24 7.93
N LEU A 147 -3.37 -8.17 8.45
CA LEU A 147 -3.03 -7.66 9.78
C LEU A 147 -3.24 -8.68 10.89
N SER A 148 -4.33 -9.47 10.82
CA SER A 148 -4.63 -10.48 11.84
C SER A 148 -3.60 -11.61 11.90
N GLN A 149 -2.78 -11.77 10.87
CA GLN A 149 -1.78 -12.84 10.79
C GLN A 149 -0.37 -12.36 11.12
N LEU A 150 -0.16 -11.04 11.26
CA LEU A 150 1.15 -10.51 11.59
C LEU A 150 1.56 -10.90 13.01
N PRO A 151 2.85 -11.21 13.24
CA PRO A 151 3.35 -11.45 14.59
C PRO A 151 3.08 -10.26 15.53
N ASP A 152 2.74 -10.55 16.77
CA ASP A 152 2.54 -9.53 17.81
C ASP A 152 3.88 -9.10 18.38
N VAL A 153 4.53 -8.18 17.67
CA VAL A 153 5.83 -7.61 18.01
C VAL A 153 5.79 -6.10 17.82
N ASP A 154 6.69 -5.39 18.49
CA ASP A 154 6.68 -3.92 18.55
C ASP A 154 6.65 -3.26 17.17
N ARG A 155 7.39 -3.79 16.20
CA ARG A 155 7.42 -3.20 14.84
C ARG A 155 6.09 -3.27 14.09
N ASN A 156 5.17 -4.13 14.55
CA ASN A 156 3.84 -4.32 13.95
C ASN A 156 2.72 -3.66 14.78
N ALA A 157 3.08 -3.02 15.87
CA ALA A 157 2.11 -2.43 16.78
C ALA A 157 1.45 -1.17 16.20
#